data_6eac2e8c4e00bbb54cbcf68b6b371983
#
_entry.id   6eac2e8c4e00bbb54cbcf68b6b371983
#
_cell.length_a   1.000
_cell.length_b   1.000
_cell.length_c   1.000
_cell.angle_alpha   90.00
_cell.angle_beta   90.00
_cell.angle_gamma   90.00
#
_symmetry.space_group_name_H-M   'P 1'
#
loop_
_entity.id
_entity.type
_entity.pdbx_description
1 polymer ?
#
loop_
_entity_poly.entity_id
_entity_poly.type
_entity_poly.pdbx_seq_one_letter_code
_entity_poly.pdbx_strand_id
1 'polypeptide(L)'
;MNDLLYRLLCGFLIGVGCILPGVSGGVMAVSFGLYQPMLEALTGLFRDLRKHLRLLLPLGIGGLVGVLMGAEGLAYAIHRWEVPTLYLFLGFILGGVPALWREATREGFKPRYLWAMLPGILLLVAMLSLGDSTQAAILTPLQWLLSGGLYALGTVVPGLSASFLLIQLGWYQQTLLAFSRLMLPELLFFAAGFVGVLVPGLFLIQKVLERWAGYANFCILGLLAASVVPAIPAPQRGWMLAVDLLMLGMGLLVSLMMSKLNPKHS
;
A
#
# COMPACT_ATOMS: atom_id res chain seq x y z
N MET A 1 -5.22 -21.85 11.72
CA MET A 1 -6.28 -20.89 11.32
C MET A 1 -6.86 -21.34 10.00
N ASN A 2 -8.19 -21.28 9.82
CA ASN A 2 -8.81 -21.67 8.54
C ASN A 2 -8.30 -20.72 7.43
N ASP A 3 -7.91 -21.25 6.26
CA ASP A 3 -7.37 -20.48 5.13
C ASP A 3 -8.30 -19.33 4.69
N LEU A 4 -9.63 -19.57 4.74
CA LEU A 4 -10.64 -18.54 4.46
C LEU A 4 -10.57 -17.37 5.47
N LEU A 5 -10.51 -17.68 6.76
CA LEU A 5 -10.44 -16.66 7.81
C LEU A 5 -9.15 -15.85 7.72
N TYR A 6 -8.03 -16.52 7.43
CA TYR A 6 -6.74 -15.84 7.19
C TYR A 6 -6.85 -14.82 6.07
N ARG A 7 -7.42 -15.21 4.92
CA ARG A 7 -7.58 -14.33 3.75
C ARG A 7 -8.52 -13.16 4.03
N LEU A 8 -9.62 -13.40 4.73
CA LEU A 8 -10.55 -12.34 5.15
C LEU A 8 -9.86 -11.32 6.08
N LEU A 9 -9.12 -11.79 7.08
CA LEU A 9 -8.39 -10.92 8.02
C LEU A 9 -7.26 -10.14 7.32
N CYS A 10 -6.49 -10.80 6.47
CA CYS A 10 -5.47 -10.11 5.67
C CYS A 10 -6.11 -9.06 4.74
N GLY A 11 -7.20 -9.42 4.07
CA GLY A 11 -7.96 -8.49 3.24
C GLY A 11 -8.43 -7.28 4.04
N PHE A 12 -9.02 -7.49 5.22
CA PHE A 12 -9.46 -6.43 6.12
C PHE A 12 -8.32 -5.48 6.48
N LEU A 13 -7.18 -6.01 6.93
CA LEU A 13 -6.02 -5.20 7.30
C LEU A 13 -5.43 -4.44 6.09
N ILE A 14 -5.38 -5.08 4.90
CA ILE A 14 -4.96 -4.42 3.66
C ILE A 14 -5.92 -3.28 3.33
N GLY A 15 -7.24 -3.50 3.45
CA GLY A 15 -8.26 -2.48 3.19
C GLY A 15 -8.14 -1.28 4.13
N VAL A 16 -7.95 -1.52 5.42
CA VAL A 16 -7.68 -0.44 6.41
C VAL A 16 -6.39 0.30 6.05
N GLY A 17 -5.32 -0.42 5.65
CA GLY A 17 -4.05 0.17 5.22
C GLY A 17 -4.16 1.04 3.96
N CYS A 18 -5.09 0.71 3.04
CA CYS A 18 -5.32 1.51 1.82
C CYS A 18 -5.88 2.91 2.09
N ILE A 19 -6.57 3.11 3.23
CA ILE A 19 -7.19 4.40 3.59
C ILE A 19 -6.17 5.35 4.20
N LEU A 20 -5.13 4.81 4.84
CA LEU A 20 -4.15 5.62 5.56
C LEU A 20 -3.25 6.40 4.60
N PRO A 21 -3.15 7.72 4.78
CA PRO A 21 -2.12 8.50 4.11
C PRO A 21 -0.72 8.00 4.47
N GLY A 22 0.12 7.78 3.46
CA GLY A 22 1.50 7.31 3.67
C GLY A 22 1.66 5.80 3.82
N VAL A 23 0.57 5.03 3.99
CA VAL A 23 0.60 3.56 4.01
C VAL A 23 0.02 3.02 2.71
N SER A 24 0.71 2.08 2.09
CA SER A 24 0.25 1.43 0.86
C SER A 24 -0.34 0.05 1.18
N GLY A 25 -1.55 -0.23 0.71
CA GLY A 25 -2.13 -1.58 0.80
C GLY A 25 -1.25 -2.65 0.17
N GLY A 26 -0.48 -2.29 -0.87
CA GLY A 26 0.53 -3.16 -1.46
C GLY A 26 1.64 -3.56 -0.48
N VAL A 27 2.09 -2.63 0.37
CA VAL A 27 3.05 -2.92 1.45
C VAL A 27 2.46 -3.90 2.46
N MET A 28 1.20 -3.71 2.84
CA MET A 28 0.51 -4.64 3.74
C MET A 28 0.40 -6.03 3.10
N ALA A 29 0.06 -6.10 1.81
CA ALA A 29 0.02 -7.37 1.09
C ALA A 29 1.39 -8.06 1.04
N VAL A 30 2.48 -7.30 0.85
CA VAL A 30 3.86 -7.82 0.93
C VAL A 30 4.17 -8.32 2.34
N SER A 31 3.82 -7.55 3.38
CA SER A 31 4.05 -7.92 4.79
C SER A 31 3.39 -9.25 5.15
N PHE A 32 2.22 -9.54 4.58
CA PHE A 32 1.49 -10.79 4.79
C PHE A 32 1.90 -11.90 3.81
N GLY A 33 2.86 -11.64 2.89
CA GLY A 33 3.28 -12.59 1.85
C GLY A 33 2.20 -12.87 0.80
N LEU A 34 1.23 -11.98 0.64
CA LEU A 34 0.09 -12.14 -0.27
C LEU A 34 0.27 -11.38 -1.60
N TYR A 35 1.25 -10.49 -1.70
CA TYR A 35 1.43 -9.67 -2.90
C TYR A 35 1.65 -10.50 -4.17
N GLN A 36 2.63 -11.41 -4.16
CA GLN A 36 2.90 -12.29 -5.30
C GLN A 36 1.71 -13.17 -5.67
N PRO A 37 1.06 -13.91 -4.72
CA PRO A 37 -0.15 -14.65 -5.00
C PRO A 37 -1.31 -13.81 -5.57
N MET A 38 -1.47 -12.58 -5.09
CA MET A 38 -2.49 -11.66 -5.62
C MET A 38 -2.16 -11.22 -7.05
N LEU A 39 -0.90 -10.88 -7.32
CA LEU A 39 -0.45 -10.48 -8.64
C LEU A 39 -0.65 -11.60 -9.66
N GLU A 40 -0.23 -12.84 -9.34
CA GLU A 40 -0.44 -14.03 -10.17
C GLU A 40 -1.94 -14.31 -10.41
N ALA A 41 -2.77 -14.13 -9.37
CA ALA A 41 -4.21 -14.35 -9.48
C ALA A 41 -4.90 -13.29 -10.34
N LEU A 42 -4.47 -12.02 -10.26
CA LEU A 42 -5.02 -10.93 -11.06
C LEU A 42 -4.62 -11.04 -12.54
N THR A 43 -3.36 -11.33 -12.81
CA THR A 43 -2.85 -11.47 -14.19
C THR A 43 -3.30 -12.76 -14.87
N GLY A 44 -3.52 -13.82 -14.08
CA GLY A 44 -4.01 -15.13 -14.54
C GLY A 44 -5.54 -15.31 -14.44
N LEU A 45 -6.30 -14.27 -14.07
CA LEU A 45 -7.72 -14.38 -13.72
C LEU A 45 -8.56 -15.13 -14.76
N PHE A 46 -8.36 -14.82 -16.04
CA PHE A 46 -9.11 -15.42 -17.14
C PHE A 46 -8.62 -16.82 -17.54
N ARG A 47 -7.46 -17.28 -17.03
CA ARG A 47 -6.95 -18.62 -17.33
C ARG A 47 -7.55 -19.69 -16.41
N ASP A 48 -7.74 -19.38 -15.13
CA ASP A 48 -8.35 -20.28 -14.15
C ASP A 48 -9.16 -19.45 -13.13
N LEU A 49 -10.33 -19.01 -13.56
CA LEU A 49 -11.20 -18.12 -12.79
C LEU A 49 -11.54 -18.71 -11.40
N ARG A 50 -11.86 -20.02 -11.34
CA ARG A 50 -12.26 -20.67 -10.11
C ARG A 50 -11.15 -20.73 -9.07
N LYS A 51 -9.92 -20.99 -9.51
CA LYS A 51 -8.74 -21.04 -8.65
C LYS A 51 -8.42 -19.63 -8.10
N HIS A 52 -8.39 -18.64 -8.98
CA HIS A 52 -8.01 -17.28 -8.62
C HIS A 52 -9.07 -16.58 -7.79
N LEU A 53 -10.37 -16.80 -8.06
CA LEU A 53 -11.45 -16.25 -7.22
C LEU A 53 -11.45 -16.81 -5.80
N ARG A 54 -11.00 -18.04 -5.57
CA ARG A 54 -10.86 -18.59 -4.21
C ARG A 54 -9.87 -17.77 -3.34
N LEU A 55 -8.88 -17.14 -3.96
CA LEU A 55 -7.95 -16.25 -3.27
C LEU A 55 -8.49 -14.81 -3.23
N LEU A 56 -8.87 -14.27 -4.40
CA LEU A 56 -9.20 -12.85 -4.56
C LEU A 56 -10.53 -12.47 -3.90
N LEU A 57 -11.52 -13.37 -3.90
CA LEU A 57 -12.84 -13.05 -3.37
C LEU A 57 -12.82 -12.84 -1.84
N PRO A 58 -12.24 -13.74 -1.01
CA PRO A 58 -12.13 -13.48 0.42
C PRO A 58 -11.28 -12.25 0.75
N LEU A 59 -10.16 -12.07 0.04
CA LEU A 59 -9.32 -10.89 0.20
C LEU A 59 -10.06 -9.60 -0.18
N GLY A 60 -10.81 -9.62 -1.28
CA GLY A 60 -11.60 -8.48 -1.75
C GLY A 60 -12.75 -8.15 -0.79
N ILE A 61 -13.49 -9.15 -0.30
CA ILE A 61 -14.54 -8.96 0.70
C ILE A 61 -13.95 -8.40 1.99
N GLY A 62 -12.89 -9.02 2.50
CA GLY A 62 -12.19 -8.51 3.68
C GLY A 62 -11.69 -7.09 3.46
N GLY A 63 -11.10 -6.80 2.30
CA GLY A 63 -10.63 -5.47 1.94
C GLY A 63 -11.74 -4.42 1.90
N LEU A 64 -12.86 -4.75 1.26
CA LEU A 64 -14.03 -3.86 1.21
C LEU A 64 -14.58 -3.58 2.61
N VAL A 65 -14.73 -4.61 3.43
CA VAL A 65 -15.15 -4.46 4.84
C VAL A 65 -14.15 -3.61 5.62
N GLY A 66 -12.84 -3.83 5.39
CA GLY A 66 -11.76 -3.04 6.00
C GLY A 66 -11.80 -1.57 5.61
N VAL A 67 -12.08 -1.27 4.34
CA VAL A 67 -12.28 0.12 3.87
C VAL A 67 -13.52 0.73 4.51
N LEU A 68 -14.66 0.07 4.45
CA LEU A 68 -15.94 0.64 4.92
C LEU A 68 -15.99 0.79 6.44
N MET A 69 -15.62 -0.25 7.19
CA MET A 69 -15.65 -0.20 8.65
C MET A 69 -14.41 0.49 9.22
N GLY A 70 -13.26 0.34 8.53
CA GLY A 70 -12.01 0.96 8.94
C GLY A 70 -12.02 2.48 8.77
N ALA A 71 -12.75 3.01 7.78
CA ALA A 71 -12.77 4.44 7.49
C ALA A 71 -13.26 5.27 8.69
N GLU A 72 -14.37 4.89 9.30
CA GLU A 72 -14.91 5.61 10.47
C GLU A 72 -14.06 5.39 11.71
N GLY A 73 -13.70 4.14 12.01
CA GLY A 73 -12.87 3.80 13.18
C GLY A 73 -11.48 4.43 13.09
N LEU A 74 -10.89 4.42 11.89
CA LEU A 74 -9.59 5.03 11.64
C LEU A 74 -9.64 6.55 11.68
N ALA A 75 -10.68 7.18 11.11
CA ALA A 75 -10.89 8.61 11.21
C ALA A 75 -11.02 9.04 12.68
N TYR A 76 -11.78 8.29 13.50
CA TYR A 76 -11.88 8.51 14.92
C TYR A 76 -10.52 8.31 15.63
N ALA A 77 -9.81 7.24 15.34
CA ALA A 77 -8.51 6.94 15.92
C ALA A 77 -7.46 8.01 15.58
N ILE A 78 -7.39 8.43 14.31
CA ILE A 78 -6.49 9.52 13.88
C ILE A 78 -6.88 10.83 14.55
N HIS A 79 -8.17 11.17 14.58
CA HIS A 79 -8.62 12.42 15.20
C HIS A 79 -8.32 12.47 16.70
N ARG A 80 -8.43 11.34 17.40
CA ARG A 80 -8.28 11.27 18.88
C ARG A 80 -6.87 10.87 19.32
N TRP A 81 -6.19 10.01 18.55
CA TRP A 81 -4.91 9.38 18.87
C TRP A 81 -4.02 9.28 17.62
N GLU A 82 -3.80 10.42 16.94
CA GLU A 82 -3.06 10.46 15.67
C GLU A 82 -1.71 9.76 15.75
N VAL A 83 -0.84 10.22 16.66
CA VAL A 83 0.53 9.71 16.80
C VAL A 83 0.57 8.23 17.16
N PRO A 84 -0.13 7.72 18.20
CA PRO A 84 -0.20 6.30 18.48
C PRO A 84 -0.71 5.45 17.31
N THR A 85 -1.70 5.96 16.56
CA THR A 85 -2.25 5.27 15.39
C THR A 85 -1.20 5.15 14.29
N LEU A 86 -0.45 6.21 14.01
CA LEU A 86 0.64 6.19 13.03
C LEU A 86 1.77 5.24 13.47
N TYR A 87 2.12 5.20 14.75
CA TYR A 87 3.10 4.23 15.28
C TYR A 87 2.64 2.79 15.13
N LEU A 88 1.34 2.50 15.32
CA LEU A 88 0.77 1.16 15.06
C LEU A 88 1.00 0.73 13.61
N PHE A 89 0.72 1.61 12.64
CA PHE A 89 0.91 1.30 11.23
C PHE A 89 2.38 1.24 10.82
N LEU A 90 3.22 2.09 11.40
CA LEU A 90 4.68 1.98 11.25
C LEU A 90 5.17 0.60 11.72
N GLY A 91 4.63 0.08 12.83
CA GLY A 91 4.89 -1.28 13.29
C GLY A 91 4.49 -2.35 12.26
N PHE A 92 3.30 -2.25 11.65
CA PHE A 92 2.88 -3.15 10.58
C PHE A 92 3.86 -3.17 9.41
N ILE A 93 4.30 -2.00 8.96
CA ILE A 93 5.25 -1.88 7.86
C ILE A 93 6.60 -2.50 8.22
N LEU A 94 7.15 -2.12 9.37
CA LEU A 94 8.44 -2.64 9.84
C LEU A 94 8.42 -4.16 10.03
N GLY A 95 7.31 -4.73 10.50
CA GLY A 95 7.13 -6.17 10.60
C GLY A 95 7.13 -6.90 9.26
N GLY A 96 6.81 -6.22 8.16
CA GLY A 96 6.87 -6.75 6.80
C GLY A 96 8.26 -6.70 6.16
N VAL A 97 9.15 -5.81 6.63
CA VAL A 97 10.49 -5.64 6.06
C VAL A 97 11.29 -6.94 6.00
N PRO A 98 11.32 -7.81 7.05
CA PRO A 98 12.04 -9.07 6.99
C PRO A 98 11.54 -10.02 5.89
N ALA A 99 10.23 -10.04 5.62
CA ALA A 99 9.65 -10.86 4.56
C ALA A 99 10.07 -10.33 3.18
N LEU A 100 10.01 -9.02 2.98
CA LEU A 100 10.44 -8.37 1.74
C LEU A 100 11.95 -8.53 1.52
N TRP A 101 12.76 -8.41 2.58
CA TRP A 101 14.21 -8.63 2.50
C TRP A 101 14.54 -10.07 2.07
N ARG A 102 13.87 -11.07 2.65
CA ARG A 102 14.05 -12.48 2.26
C ARG A 102 13.69 -12.71 0.79
N GLU A 103 12.59 -12.11 0.33
CA GLU A 103 12.22 -12.21 -1.08
C GLU A 103 13.23 -11.50 -2.00
N ALA A 104 13.71 -10.32 -1.60
CA ALA A 104 14.70 -9.56 -2.35
C ALA A 104 16.06 -10.27 -2.45
N THR A 105 16.41 -11.08 -1.46
CA THR A 105 17.68 -11.82 -1.40
C THR A 105 17.53 -13.31 -1.73
N ARG A 106 16.36 -13.74 -2.20
CA ARG A 106 16.07 -15.16 -2.50
C ARG A 106 17.03 -15.79 -3.50
N GLU A 107 17.45 -15.02 -4.52
CA GLU A 107 18.43 -15.45 -5.54
C GLU A 107 19.89 -15.11 -5.16
N GLY A 108 20.12 -14.76 -3.90
CA GLY A 108 21.42 -14.31 -3.39
C GLY A 108 21.53 -12.78 -3.41
N PHE A 109 22.23 -12.25 -2.41
CA PHE A 109 22.51 -10.82 -2.31
C PHE A 109 23.64 -10.42 -3.26
N LYS A 110 23.40 -9.41 -4.09
CA LYS A 110 24.43 -8.77 -4.92
C LYS A 110 24.47 -7.28 -4.61
N PRO A 111 25.63 -6.70 -4.24
CA PRO A 111 25.74 -5.27 -3.86
C PRO A 111 25.17 -4.30 -4.90
N ARG A 112 25.22 -4.67 -6.18
CA ARG A 112 24.63 -3.88 -7.27
C ARG A 112 23.12 -3.69 -7.16
N TYR A 113 22.38 -4.54 -6.43
CA TYR A 113 20.96 -4.40 -6.22
C TYR A 113 20.63 -3.19 -5.33
N LEU A 114 21.57 -2.73 -4.49
CA LEU A 114 21.39 -1.52 -3.67
C LEU A 114 21.16 -0.27 -4.54
N TRP A 115 21.76 -0.22 -5.73
CA TRP A 115 21.50 0.88 -6.66
C TRP A 115 20.04 0.96 -7.13
N ALA A 116 19.33 -0.15 -7.13
CA ALA A 116 17.91 -0.18 -7.47
C ALA A 116 17.02 0.48 -6.40
N MET A 117 17.53 0.78 -5.20
CA MET A 117 16.81 1.57 -4.20
C MET A 117 16.79 3.08 -4.55
N LEU A 118 17.75 3.56 -5.33
CA LEU A 118 17.89 4.97 -5.67
C LEU A 118 16.64 5.58 -6.34
N PRO A 119 15.97 4.94 -7.31
CA PRO A 119 14.75 5.49 -7.90
C PRO A 119 13.69 5.82 -6.86
N GLY A 120 13.49 4.96 -5.85
CA GLY A 120 12.56 5.23 -4.74
C GLY A 120 12.98 6.42 -3.90
N ILE A 121 14.27 6.49 -3.54
CA ILE A 121 14.83 7.60 -2.75
C ILE A 121 14.76 8.91 -3.54
N LEU A 122 15.11 8.90 -4.83
CA LEU A 122 15.04 10.07 -5.69
C LEU A 122 13.60 10.56 -5.86
N LEU A 123 12.64 9.63 -6.00
CA LEU A 123 11.22 9.97 -6.06
C LEU A 123 10.78 10.70 -4.78
N LEU A 124 11.19 10.20 -3.60
CA LEU A 124 10.90 10.86 -2.33
C LEU A 124 11.50 12.27 -2.29
N VAL A 125 12.80 12.40 -2.59
CA VAL A 125 13.48 13.70 -2.56
C VAL A 125 12.81 14.67 -3.54
N ALA A 126 12.48 14.23 -4.74
CA ALA A 126 11.78 15.05 -5.73
C ALA A 126 10.42 15.50 -5.20
N MET A 127 9.65 14.60 -4.57
CA MET A 127 8.34 14.93 -4.01
C MET A 127 8.43 15.90 -2.83
N LEU A 128 9.38 15.70 -1.93
CA LEU A 128 9.60 16.64 -0.81
C LEU A 128 10.08 18.01 -1.30
N SER A 129 10.79 18.06 -2.45
CA SER A 129 11.28 19.30 -3.04
C SER A 129 10.19 20.10 -3.77
N LEU A 130 9.11 19.44 -4.21
CA LEU A 130 7.98 20.12 -4.86
C LEU A 130 7.16 20.97 -3.88
N GLY A 131 7.33 20.75 -2.57
CA GLY A 131 6.58 21.44 -1.52
C GLY A 131 5.09 21.07 -1.50
N ASP A 132 4.35 21.69 -0.60
CA ASP A 132 2.89 21.55 -0.55
C ASP A 132 2.29 22.29 -1.76
N SER A 133 1.82 21.55 -2.74
CA SER A 133 1.08 22.14 -3.85
C SER A 133 -0.19 22.79 -3.32
N THR A 134 -0.46 24.01 -3.74
CA THR A 134 -1.74 24.68 -3.45
C THR A 134 -2.88 23.77 -3.92
N GLN A 135 -3.82 23.49 -3.04
CA GLN A 135 -4.97 22.63 -3.36
C GLN A 135 -5.67 23.17 -4.61
N ALA A 136 -5.74 22.36 -5.65
CA ALA A 136 -6.50 22.73 -6.84
C ALA A 136 -8.00 22.79 -6.47
N ALA A 137 -8.63 23.95 -6.72
CA ALA A 137 -10.03 24.16 -6.37
C ALA A 137 -10.96 23.23 -7.17
N ILE A 138 -10.61 22.97 -8.45
CA ILE A 138 -11.37 22.10 -9.36
C ILE A 138 -10.35 21.37 -10.25
N LEU A 139 -10.51 20.07 -10.39
CA LEU A 139 -9.69 19.27 -11.30
C LEU A 139 -10.31 19.22 -12.69
N THR A 140 -9.45 19.33 -13.69
CA THR A 140 -9.85 19.12 -15.10
C THR A 140 -10.07 17.62 -15.37
N PRO A 141 -10.81 17.24 -16.45
CA PRO A 141 -10.98 15.82 -16.83
C PRO A 141 -9.65 15.06 -17.00
N LEU A 142 -8.62 15.74 -17.54
CA LEU A 142 -7.27 15.15 -17.67
C LEU A 142 -6.63 14.89 -16.29
N GLN A 143 -6.78 15.81 -15.36
CA GLN A 143 -6.25 15.62 -13.99
C GLN A 143 -7.00 14.50 -13.26
N TRP A 144 -8.31 14.32 -13.49
CA TRP A 144 -9.07 13.17 -12.99
C TRP A 144 -8.54 11.85 -13.54
N LEU A 145 -8.29 11.79 -14.84
CA LEU A 145 -7.71 10.61 -15.50
C LEU A 145 -6.31 10.32 -14.97
N LEU A 146 -5.46 11.33 -14.83
CA LEU A 146 -4.12 11.19 -14.24
C LEU A 146 -4.17 10.78 -12.76
N SER A 147 -5.12 11.31 -11.97
CA SER A 147 -5.32 10.91 -10.58
C SER A 147 -5.63 9.42 -10.46
N GLY A 148 -6.52 8.90 -11.32
CA GLY A 148 -6.82 7.47 -11.41
C GLY A 148 -5.59 6.65 -11.78
N GLY A 149 -4.83 7.09 -12.77
CA GLY A 149 -3.59 6.43 -13.20
C GLY A 149 -2.52 6.39 -12.10
N LEU A 150 -2.30 7.50 -11.41
CA LEU A 150 -1.38 7.56 -10.27
C LEU A 150 -1.84 6.66 -9.11
N TYR A 151 -3.15 6.62 -8.86
CA TYR A 151 -3.71 5.72 -7.85
C TYR A 151 -3.48 4.25 -8.21
N ALA A 152 -3.63 3.90 -9.49
CA ALA A 152 -3.33 2.56 -10.00
C ALA A 152 -1.85 2.20 -9.84
N LEU A 153 -0.93 3.12 -10.14
CA LEU A 153 0.52 2.90 -9.91
C LEU A 153 0.82 2.59 -8.46
N GLY A 154 0.27 3.37 -7.52
CA GLY A 154 0.46 3.12 -6.09
C GLY A 154 -0.21 1.82 -5.61
N THR A 155 -1.20 1.30 -6.35
CA THR A 155 -1.83 -0.01 -6.06
C THR A 155 -0.98 -1.16 -6.59
N VAL A 156 -0.40 -1.00 -7.79
CA VAL A 156 0.40 -2.05 -8.46
C VAL A 156 1.80 -2.13 -7.88
N VAL A 157 2.43 -1.01 -7.56
CA VAL A 157 3.82 -0.97 -7.07
C VAL A 157 3.82 -0.89 -5.53
N PRO A 158 4.23 -1.96 -4.82
CA PRO A 158 4.31 -1.92 -3.37
C PRO A 158 5.30 -0.85 -2.90
N GLY A 159 4.95 -0.14 -1.84
CA GLY A 159 5.78 0.94 -1.31
C GLY A 159 5.53 2.31 -1.95
N LEU A 160 4.85 2.37 -3.07
CA LEU A 160 4.41 3.63 -3.66
C LEU A 160 3.03 4.00 -3.10
N SER A 161 2.95 5.03 -2.27
CA SER A 161 1.67 5.49 -1.71
C SER A 161 0.92 6.37 -2.71
N ALA A 162 -0.20 5.86 -3.23
CA ALA A 162 -1.06 6.60 -4.14
C ALA A 162 -1.60 7.89 -3.52
N SER A 163 -2.07 7.81 -2.27
CA SER A 163 -2.58 8.97 -1.54
C SER A 163 -1.50 10.04 -1.34
N PHE A 164 -0.26 9.64 -1.05
CA PHE A 164 0.86 10.57 -0.94
C PHE A 164 1.12 11.32 -2.25
N LEU A 165 1.10 10.60 -3.40
CA LEU A 165 1.24 11.23 -4.72
C LEU A 165 0.15 12.27 -4.97
N LEU A 166 -1.10 11.95 -4.67
CA LEU A 166 -2.21 12.87 -4.86
C LEU A 166 -2.18 14.05 -3.88
N ILE A 167 -1.69 13.85 -2.64
CA ILE A 167 -1.48 14.94 -1.66
C ILE A 167 -0.46 15.93 -2.20
N GLN A 168 0.70 15.45 -2.68
CA GLN A 168 1.76 16.30 -3.22
C GLN A 168 1.32 17.12 -4.44
N LEU A 169 0.38 16.59 -5.24
CA LEU A 169 -0.20 17.30 -6.37
C LEU A 169 -1.38 18.22 -5.99
N GLY A 170 -1.81 18.21 -4.73
CA GLY A 170 -2.98 18.96 -4.27
C GLY A 170 -4.32 18.39 -4.76
N TRP A 171 -4.35 17.14 -5.25
CA TRP A 171 -5.54 16.51 -5.84
C TRP A 171 -6.29 15.56 -4.89
N TYR A 172 -5.70 15.24 -3.75
CA TYR A 172 -6.24 14.25 -2.81
C TYR A 172 -7.61 14.64 -2.25
N GLN A 173 -7.77 15.88 -1.81
CA GLN A 173 -9.03 16.37 -1.22
C GLN A 173 -10.19 16.30 -2.21
N GLN A 174 -9.97 16.69 -3.46
CA GLN A 174 -10.98 16.60 -4.52
C GLN A 174 -11.33 15.16 -4.84
N THR A 175 -10.34 14.28 -4.88
CA THR A 175 -10.55 12.84 -5.09
C THR A 175 -11.40 12.25 -3.95
N LEU A 176 -11.09 12.60 -2.70
CA LEU A 176 -11.85 12.15 -1.53
C LEU A 176 -13.32 12.65 -1.58
N LEU A 177 -13.52 13.93 -1.93
CA LEU A 177 -14.85 14.52 -2.09
C LEU A 177 -15.65 13.84 -3.21
N ALA A 178 -15.03 13.53 -4.34
CA ALA A 178 -15.70 12.86 -5.45
C ALA A 178 -16.20 11.46 -5.05
N PHE A 179 -15.39 10.70 -4.29
CA PHE A 179 -15.83 9.41 -3.76
C PHE A 179 -16.92 9.54 -2.71
N SER A 180 -16.81 10.48 -1.76
CA SER A 180 -17.79 10.65 -0.69
C SER A 180 -19.14 11.17 -1.18
N ARG A 181 -19.15 12.01 -2.23
CA ARG A 181 -20.37 12.60 -2.82
C ARG A 181 -20.85 11.86 -4.07
N LEU A 182 -20.19 10.76 -4.47
CA LEU A 182 -20.51 9.99 -5.68
C LEU A 182 -20.60 10.86 -6.93
N MET A 183 -19.62 11.73 -7.15
CA MET A 183 -19.56 12.61 -8.33
C MET A 183 -19.23 11.78 -9.56
N LEU A 184 -20.29 11.27 -10.22
CA LEU A 184 -20.18 10.27 -11.30
C LEU A 184 -19.30 10.70 -12.48
N PRO A 185 -19.40 11.94 -13.03
CA PRO A 185 -18.56 12.34 -14.15
C PRO A 185 -17.06 12.28 -13.82
N GLU A 186 -16.68 12.78 -12.66
CA GLU A 186 -15.29 12.80 -12.17
C GLU A 186 -14.79 11.38 -11.91
N LEU A 187 -15.62 10.54 -11.29
CA LEU A 187 -15.29 9.15 -10.99
C LEU A 187 -15.16 8.30 -12.27
N LEU A 188 -15.85 8.63 -13.36
CA LEU A 188 -15.68 7.95 -14.64
C LEU A 188 -14.31 8.23 -15.26
N PHE A 189 -13.84 9.49 -15.25
CA PHE A 189 -12.48 9.83 -15.70
C PHE A 189 -11.42 9.19 -14.81
N PHE A 190 -11.61 9.22 -13.48
CA PHE A 190 -10.74 8.55 -12.54
C PHE A 190 -10.67 7.04 -12.79
N ALA A 191 -11.83 6.38 -12.95
CA ALA A 191 -11.90 4.94 -13.23
C ALA A 191 -11.25 4.58 -14.57
N ALA A 192 -11.43 5.40 -15.60
CA ALA A 192 -10.79 5.19 -16.91
C ALA A 192 -9.25 5.25 -16.77
N GLY A 193 -8.72 6.25 -16.07
CA GLY A 193 -7.29 6.36 -15.78
C GLY A 193 -6.78 5.21 -14.91
N PHE A 194 -7.55 4.85 -13.88
CA PHE A 194 -7.22 3.75 -12.99
C PHE A 194 -7.10 2.42 -13.74
N VAL A 195 -8.14 2.04 -14.51
CA VAL A 195 -8.13 0.78 -15.28
C VAL A 195 -7.07 0.81 -16.39
N GLY A 196 -6.93 1.97 -17.07
CA GLY A 196 -5.96 2.16 -18.14
C GLY A 196 -4.50 1.96 -17.71
N VAL A 197 -4.18 2.22 -16.44
CA VAL A 197 -2.84 2.01 -15.88
C VAL A 197 -2.76 0.71 -15.08
N LEU A 198 -3.81 0.32 -14.36
CA LEU A 198 -3.83 -0.90 -13.55
C LEU A 198 -3.54 -2.14 -14.40
N VAL A 199 -4.30 -2.31 -15.50
CA VAL A 199 -4.20 -3.52 -16.30
C VAL A 199 -2.82 -3.71 -16.90
N PRO A 200 -2.25 -2.76 -17.68
CA PRO A 200 -0.89 -2.92 -18.20
C PRO A 200 0.15 -2.93 -17.08
N GLY A 201 -0.06 -2.19 -15.99
CA GLY A 201 0.82 -2.15 -14.83
C GLY A 201 0.98 -3.50 -14.15
N LEU A 202 -0.10 -4.26 -13.97
CA LEU A 202 -0.07 -5.61 -13.39
C LEU A 202 0.81 -6.56 -14.23
N PHE A 203 0.65 -6.56 -15.55
CA PHE A 203 1.47 -7.40 -16.44
C PHE A 203 2.93 -6.93 -16.47
N LEU A 204 3.16 -5.61 -16.45
CA LEU A 204 4.50 -5.05 -16.45
C LEU A 204 5.25 -5.42 -15.16
N ILE A 205 4.65 -5.20 -13.98
CA ILE A 205 5.30 -5.50 -12.70
C ILE A 205 5.55 -7.00 -12.54
N GLN A 206 4.62 -7.85 -13.00
CA GLN A 206 4.83 -9.30 -13.01
C GLN A 206 6.05 -9.67 -13.84
N LYS A 207 6.14 -9.17 -15.06
CA LYS A 207 7.27 -9.44 -15.96
C LYS A 207 8.60 -8.93 -15.39
N VAL A 208 8.58 -7.77 -14.74
CA VAL A 208 9.77 -7.19 -14.08
C VAL A 208 10.20 -8.06 -12.91
N LEU A 209 9.25 -8.52 -12.08
CA LEU A 209 9.55 -9.41 -10.95
C LEU A 209 10.04 -10.79 -11.40
N GLU A 210 9.48 -11.34 -12.48
CA GLU A 210 9.95 -12.63 -13.05
C GLU A 210 11.36 -12.53 -13.65
N ARG A 211 11.68 -11.42 -14.32
CA ARG A 211 12.95 -11.30 -15.08
C ARG A 211 14.08 -10.67 -14.26
N TRP A 212 13.76 -9.76 -13.34
CA TRP A 212 14.72 -8.97 -12.57
C TRP A 212 14.34 -8.90 -11.09
N ALA A 213 13.99 -10.06 -10.49
CA ALA A 213 13.49 -10.16 -9.11
C ALA A 213 14.34 -9.36 -8.10
N GLY A 214 15.67 -9.52 -8.14
CA GLY A 214 16.57 -8.82 -7.23
C GLY A 214 16.48 -7.29 -7.36
N TYR A 215 16.55 -6.74 -8.57
CA TYR A 215 16.44 -5.29 -8.78
C TYR A 215 15.05 -4.76 -8.42
N ALA A 216 13.99 -5.49 -8.84
CA ALA A 216 12.61 -5.09 -8.56
C ALA A 216 12.32 -5.04 -7.06
N ASN A 217 12.69 -6.07 -6.32
CA ASN A 217 12.47 -6.13 -4.88
C ASN A 217 13.31 -5.09 -4.11
N PHE A 218 14.54 -4.80 -4.53
CA PHE A 218 15.33 -3.72 -3.93
C PHE A 218 14.76 -2.33 -4.30
N CYS A 219 14.20 -2.15 -5.50
CA CYS A 219 13.47 -0.93 -5.84
C CYS A 219 12.23 -0.75 -4.94
N ILE A 220 11.47 -1.81 -4.70
CA ILE A 220 10.33 -1.81 -3.76
C ILE A 220 10.79 -1.46 -2.34
N LEU A 221 11.93 -2.00 -1.87
CA LEU A 221 12.51 -1.63 -0.57
C LEU A 221 12.87 -0.14 -0.51
N GLY A 222 13.42 0.41 -1.58
CA GLY A 222 13.72 1.84 -1.68
C GLY A 222 12.46 2.71 -1.64
N LEU A 223 11.43 2.33 -2.39
CA LEU A 223 10.12 3.01 -2.39
C LEU A 223 9.45 2.91 -1.02
N LEU A 224 9.53 1.73 -0.36
CA LEU A 224 9.01 1.54 0.98
C LEU A 224 9.71 2.47 1.99
N ALA A 225 11.05 2.48 2.00
CA ALA A 225 11.80 3.38 2.85
C ALA A 225 11.44 4.85 2.60
N ALA A 226 11.30 5.21 1.33
CA ALA A 226 10.90 6.55 0.90
C ALA A 226 9.50 6.95 1.38
N SER A 227 8.53 6.04 1.36
CA SER A 227 7.15 6.32 1.81
C SER A 227 7.00 6.32 3.33
N VAL A 228 7.84 5.57 4.04
CA VAL A 228 7.79 5.45 5.51
C VAL A 228 8.38 6.68 6.20
N VAL A 229 9.49 7.22 5.68
CA VAL A 229 10.19 8.34 6.32
C VAL A 229 9.29 9.55 6.58
N PRO A 230 8.47 10.05 5.62
CA PRO A 230 7.55 11.16 5.89
C PRO A 230 6.38 10.80 6.83
N ALA A 231 6.07 9.51 6.96
CA ALA A 231 4.99 9.02 7.82
C ALA A 231 5.41 8.84 9.29
N ILE A 232 6.71 8.99 9.61
CA ILE A 232 7.19 8.89 11.00
C ILE A 232 6.75 10.13 11.77
N PRO A 233 5.83 10.00 12.74
CA PRO A 233 5.40 11.14 13.53
C PRO A 233 6.47 11.56 14.53
N ALA A 234 6.48 12.83 14.89
CA ALA A 234 7.34 13.32 15.95
C ALA A 234 7.02 12.59 17.28
N PRO A 235 8.04 12.10 18.00
CA PRO A 235 7.82 11.35 19.23
C PRO A 235 7.17 12.24 20.29
N GLN A 236 6.17 11.68 20.97
CA GLN A 236 5.51 12.37 22.09
C GLN A 236 6.40 12.32 23.35
N ARG A 237 6.07 13.13 24.33
CA ARG A 237 6.83 13.20 25.59
C ARG A 237 6.05 12.53 26.74
N GLY A 238 6.79 12.10 27.75
CA GLY A 238 6.22 11.49 28.96
C GLY A 238 5.60 10.13 28.70
N TRP A 239 4.47 9.83 29.36
CA TRP A 239 3.80 8.53 29.27
C TRP A 239 3.22 8.21 27.88
N MET A 240 2.95 9.23 27.08
CA MET A 240 2.46 9.05 25.72
C MET A 240 3.51 8.39 24.81
N LEU A 241 4.81 8.62 25.05
CA LEU A 241 5.86 7.90 24.34
C LEU A 241 5.80 6.39 24.59
N ALA A 242 5.46 5.96 25.82
CA ALA A 242 5.27 4.55 26.12
C ALA A 242 4.09 3.95 25.35
N VAL A 243 3.01 4.71 25.18
CA VAL A 243 1.86 4.30 24.36
C VAL A 243 2.27 4.17 22.89
N ASP A 244 3.01 5.14 22.36
CA ASP A 244 3.50 5.12 20.97
C ASP A 244 4.36 3.86 20.71
N LEU A 245 5.31 3.58 21.60
CA LEU A 245 6.17 2.40 21.49
C LEU A 245 5.39 1.09 21.64
N LEU A 246 4.38 1.06 22.50
CA LEU A 246 3.49 -0.09 22.65
C LEU A 246 2.69 -0.34 21.36
N MET A 247 2.15 0.71 20.76
CA MET A 247 1.43 0.62 19.48
C MET A 247 2.33 0.14 18.34
N LEU A 248 3.57 0.67 18.25
CA LEU A 248 4.58 0.19 17.32
C LEU A 248 4.84 -1.32 17.52
N GLY A 249 5.07 -1.74 18.77
CA GLY A 249 5.30 -3.14 19.11
C GLY A 249 4.12 -4.04 18.76
N MET A 250 2.89 -3.59 19.01
CA MET A 250 1.67 -4.31 18.62
C MET A 250 1.57 -4.48 17.11
N GLY A 251 1.77 -3.42 16.34
CA GLY A 251 1.75 -3.48 14.88
C GLY A 251 2.80 -4.44 14.34
N LEU A 252 4.02 -4.37 14.86
CA LEU A 252 5.13 -5.24 14.50
C LEU A 252 4.81 -6.72 14.82
N LEU A 253 4.31 -7.00 16.01
CA LEU A 253 3.93 -8.36 16.42
C LEU A 253 2.84 -8.94 15.53
N VAL A 254 1.78 -8.18 15.27
CA VAL A 254 0.68 -8.64 14.40
C VAL A 254 1.19 -8.92 13.00
N SER A 255 2.00 -8.03 12.42
CA SER A 255 2.58 -8.23 11.09
C SER A 255 3.45 -9.49 11.02
N LEU A 256 4.34 -9.69 11.99
CA LEU A 256 5.18 -10.88 12.07
C LEU A 256 4.36 -12.17 12.27
N MET A 257 3.30 -12.13 13.10
CA MET A 257 2.40 -13.26 13.28
C MET A 257 1.67 -13.60 11.98
N MET A 258 1.11 -12.59 11.28
CA MET A 258 0.42 -12.80 10.03
C MET A 258 1.35 -13.36 8.95
N SER A 259 2.59 -12.88 8.88
CA SER A 259 3.61 -13.42 7.97
C SER A 259 3.92 -14.91 8.23
N LYS A 260 3.97 -15.33 9.50
CA LYS A 260 4.20 -16.73 9.89
C LYS A 260 2.99 -17.64 9.66
N LEU A 261 1.78 -17.09 9.77
CA LEU A 261 0.53 -17.83 9.58
C LEU A 261 0.17 -18.03 8.11
N ASN A 262 0.98 -17.52 7.18
CA ASN A 262 0.76 -17.71 5.74
C ASN A 262 0.89 -19.21 5.40
N PRO A 263 -0.17 -19.87 4.86
CA PRO A 263 -0.18 -21.30 4.57
C PRO A 263 0.87 -21.77 3.54
N LYS A 264 1.51 -20.83 2.82
CA LYS A 264 2.60 -21.17 1.88
C LYS A 264 3.97 -21.34 2.55
N HIS A 265 4.11 -21.03 3.82
CA HIS A 265 5.35 -21.19 4.59
C HIS A 265 5.27 -22.31 5.66
N SER A 266 4.15 -22.98 5.78
CA SER A 266 3.94 -24.23 6.52
C SER A 266 3.80 -25.44 5.51
#